data_2c010fc968c632b0a4933ece356efd05
#
_entry.id   2c010fc968c632b0a4933ece356efd05
#
_cell.length_a   1.000
_cell.length_b   1.000
_cell.length_c   1.000
_cell.angle_alpha   90.00
_cell.angle_beta   90.00
_cell.angle_gamma   90.00
#
_symmetry.space_group_name_H-M   'P 1'
#
loop_
_entity.id
_entity.type
_entity.pdbx_description
1 polymer ?
#
loop_
_entity_poly.entity_id
_entity_poly.type
_entity_poly.pdbx_seq_one_letter_code
_entity_poly.pdbx_strand_id
1 'polypeptide(L)'
;VRISVEDRTHPGQDCARWLHLRGEAPAEWELDTAHCAALRCSVRRAWVYDYLGLFRLPVRRPGAVIVTVRPRPVALSPEPPLPGAVSGGPMKPRVGAYAEEHELRPYRPGDPMRTVHWKLTAKTGEMIVREALVPCRARALLLVERRGGPDALDRVLEHLCWLSARLTQQGVSHTVLWPGENGVVHTALVDEAGQLDALLYRLLAEPADGADGWAPGWAPPQAEWSYTLRVEKEAADDAG
;
A
#
# COMPACT_ATOMS: atom_id res chain seq x y z
N VAL A 1 7.60 28.43 21.12
CA VAL A 1 8.04 27.34 20.21
C VAL A 1 7.56 27.65 18.82
N ARG A 2 8.42 27.48 17.80
CA ARG A 2 8.02 27.54 16.39
C ARG A 2 7.88 26.13 15.84
N ILE A 3 6.68 25.77 15.45
CA ILE A 3 6.36 24.49 14.82
C ILE A 3 6.18 24.74 13.32
N SER A 4 6.69 23.84 12.50
CA SER A 4 6.38 23.78 11.06
C SER A 4 5.74 22.44 10.74
N VAL A 5 4.77 22.49 9.85
CA VAL A 5 4.14 21.34 9.23
C VAL A 5 4.46 21.42 7.74
N GLU A 6 5.12 20.40 7.24
CA GLU A 6 5.50 20.24 5.84
C GLU A 6 4.61 19.16 5.25
N ASP A 7 3.85 19.48 4.21
CA ASP A 7 3.10 18.48 3.46
C ASP A 7 4.05 17.78 2.49
N ARG A 8 4.26 16.49 2.70
CA ARG A 8 5.14 15.67 1.85
C ARG A 8 4.45 15.18 0.60
N THR A 9 3.14 15.07 0.63
CA THR A 9 2.33 14.60 -0.49
C THR A 9 2.09 15.72 -1.49
N HIS A 10 1.83 16.94 -0.99
CA HIS A 10 1.55 18.15 -1.79
C HIS A 10 2.57 19.23 -1.45
N PRO A 11 3.73 19.24 -2.12
CA PRO A 11 4.77 20.24 -1.87
C PRO A 11 4.25 21.66 -2.08
N GLY A 12 4.60 22.56 -1.16
CA GLY A 12 4.19 23.96 -1.21
C GLY A 12 3.01 24.32 -0.32
N GLN A 13 2.37 23.37 0.33
CA GLN A 13 1.32 23.61 1.34
C GLN A 13 1.88 23.63 2.76
N ASP A 14 3.11 24.11 2.90
CA ASP A 14 3.78 24.17 4.19
C ASP A 14 3.20 25.29 5.07
N CYS A 15 3.02 25.01 6.34
CA CYS A 15 2.62 26.00 7.31
C CYS A 15 3.54 26.03 8.54
N ALA A 16 3.69 27.21 9.14
CA ALA A 16 4.47 27.35 10.37
C ALA A 16 3.80 28.33 11.33
N ARG A 17 3.79 28.00 12.62
CA ARG A 17 3.16 28.82 13.65
C ARG A 17 4.06 28.94 14.88
N TRP A 18 3.96 30.08 15.55
CA TRP A 18 4.52 30.31 16.88
C TRP A 18 3.50 29.92 17.94
N LEU A 19 3.88 29.03 18.84
CA LEU A 19 3.08 28.68 20.01
C LEU A 19 3.77 29.19 21.27
N HIS A 20 3.00 29.85 22.11
CA HIS A 20 3.42 30.31 23.43
C HIS A 20 2.91 29.31 24.46
N LEU A 21 3.81 28.52 25.03
CA LEU A 21 3.48 27.56 26.08
C LEU A 21 3.67 28.23 27.44
N ARG A 22 2.71 28.07 28.35
CA ARG A 22 2.80 28.54 29.73
C ARG A 22 2.60 27.38 30.69
N GLY A 23 3.56 27.16 31.57
CA GLY A 23 3.53 26.03 32.50
C GLY A 23 3.60 24.67 31.76
N GLU A 24 2.90 23.68 32.30
CA GLU A 24 2.85 22.32 31.79
C GLU A 24 1.61 22.05 30.90
N ALA A 25 0.80 23.09 30.64
CA ALA A 25 -0.40 22.92 29.83
C ALA A 25 -0.05 22.51 28.38
N PRO A 26 -0.72 21.49 27.80
CA PRO A 26 -0.55 21.14 26.40
C PRO A 26 -1.06 22.29 25.53
N ALA A 27 -0.37 22.53 24.41
CA ALA A 27 -0.86 23.41 23.37
C ALA A 27 -1.39 22.59 22.21
N GLU A 28 -2.59 22.90 21.79
CA GLU A 28 -3.26 22.27 20.66
C GLU A 28 -3.18 23.17 19.45
N TRP A 29 -2.99 22.55 18.30
CA TRP A 29 -3.02 23.21 17.01
C TRP A 29 -3.85 22.38 16.04
N GLU A 30 -4.96 22.94 15.62
CA GLU A 30 -5.80 22.36 14.57
C GLU A 30 -5.12 22.58 13.21
N LEU A 31 -4.95 21.51 12.47
CA LEU A 31 -4.44 21.52 11.10
C LEU A 31 -5.60 21.37 10.14
N ASP A 32 -5.56 22.11 9.06
CA ASP A 32 -6.44 21.84 7.93
C ASP A 32 -6.01 20.54 7.26
N THR A 33 -6.93 19.59 7.21
CA THR A 33 -6.71 18.25 6.64
C THR A 33 -7.75 17.98 5.56
N ALA A 34 -7.92 18.94 4.64
CA ALA A 34 -8.87 18.82 3.55
C ALA A 34 -8.55 17.62 2.63
N HIS A 35 -7.26 17.31 2.46
CA HIS A 35 -6.77 16.26 1.56
C HIS A 35 -5.98 15.18 2.30
N CYS A 36 -5.91 14.01 1.69
CA CYS A 36 -5.04 12.93 2.15
C CYS A 36 -3.58 13.32 2.00
N ALA A 37 -2.82 13.25 3.10
CA ALA A 37 -1.44 13.71 3.11
C ALA A 37 -0.59 13.02 4.17
N ALA A 38 0.72 13.04 3.98
CA ALA A 38 1.71 12.75 5.01
C ALA A 38 2.32 14.08 5.51
N LEU A 39 1.87 14.54 6.66
CA LEU A 39 2.27 15.79 7.27
C LEU A 39 3.46 15.56 8.19
N ARG A 40 4.60 16.17 7.88
CA ARG A 40 5.78 16.17 8.73
C ARG A 40 5.75 17.33 9.70
N CYS A 41 5.39 17.04 10.95
CA CYS A 41 5.38 18.01 12.03
C CYS A 41 6.76 18.09 12.68
N SER A 42 7.38 19.26 12.72
CA SER A 42 8.70 19.45 13.32
C SER A 42 8.79 20.75 14.13
N VAL A 43 9.57 20.69 15.23
CA VAL A 43 9.89 21.87 16.02
C VAL A 43 11.11 22.55 15.42
N ARG A 44 10.92 23.68 14.76
CA ARG A 44 12.03 24.43 14.12
C ARG A 44 12.86 25.21 15.13
N ARG A 45 12.20 25.86 16.10
CA ARG A 45 12.85 26.65 17.15
C ARG A 45 12.08 26.54 18.46
N ALA A 46 12.79 26.33 19.55
CA ALA A 46 12.22 26.34 20.90
C ALA A 46 13.14 27.11 21.85
N TRP A 47 12.53 27.97 22.66
CA TRP A 47 13.21 28.72 23.71
C TRP A 47 12.41 28.67 24.99
N VAL A 48 13.12 28.63 26.09
CA VAL A 48 12.58 28.86 27.42
C VAL A 48 13.02 30.26 27.88
N TYR A 49 12.10 30.98 28.45
CA TYR A 49 12.34 32.29 29.03
C TYR A 49 12.40 32.17 30.55
N ASP A 50 13.23 33.03 31.18
CA ASP A 50 13.18 33.21 32.62
C ASP A 50 11.86 33.84 33.07
N TYR A 51 11.62 33.86 34.40
CA TYR A 51 10.36 34.38 34.97
C TYR A 51 10.08 35.84 34.57
N LEU A 52 11.13 36.65 34.44
CA LEU A 52 11.02 38.07 34.06
C LEU A 52 11.01 38.28 32.53
N GLY A 53 11.24 37.24 31.74
CA GLY A 53 11.29 37.33 30.28
C GLY A 53 12.52 38.07 29.74
N LEU A 54 13.55 38.29 30.55
CA LEU A 54 14.76 39.06 30.22
C LEU A 54 15.76 38.18 29.46
N PHE A 55 15.83 36.89 29.80
CA PHE A 55 16.76 35.94 29.20
C PHE A 55 16.01 34.81 28.51
N ARG A 56 16.59 34.30 27.42
CA ARG A 56 16.08 33.12 26.70
C ARG A 56 17.18 32.10 26.46
N LEU A 57 16.87 30.85 26.68
CA LEU A 57 17.77 29.72 26.41
C LEU A 57 17.18 28.83 25.34
N PRO A 58 17.97 28.39 24.38
CA PRO A 58 17.51 27.43 23.39
C PRO A 58 17.28 26.06 24.05
N VAL A 59 16.19 25.41 23.69
CA VAL A 59 15.86 24.07 24.18
C VAL A 59 16.12 23.03 23.08
N ARG A 60 16.55 21.85 23.49
CA ARG A 60 16.71 20.72 22.59
C ARG A 60 15.37 20.42 21.89
N ARG A 61 15.43 20.29 20.59
CA ARG A 61 14.25 20.02 19.76
C ARG A 61 13.95 18.52 19.76
N PRO A 62 12.69 18.11 19.90
CA PRO A 62 12.26 16.73 19.66
C PRO A 62 12.45 16.36 18.20
N GLY A 63 12.45 15.06 17.89
CA GLY A 63 12.41 14.56 16.54
C GLY A 63 11.14 15.00 15.80
N ALA A 64 11.18 14.97 14.48
CA ALA A 64 9.99 15.21 13.69
C ALA A 64 9.05 13.99 13.78
N VAL A 65 7.75 14.26 13.77
CA VAL A 65 6.69 13.24 13.73
C VAL A 65 5.97 13.35 12.39
N ILE A 66 5.62 12.22 11.81
CA ILE A 66 4.80 12.18 10.60
C ILE A 66 3.39 11.76 11.00
N VAL A 67 2.42 12.56 10.59
CA VAL A 67 0.98 12.31 10.76
C VAL A 67 0.40 12.03 9.39
N THR A 68 -0.29 10.90 9.23
CA THR A 68 -0.93 10.54 7.98
C THR A 68 -2.42 10.85 8.04
N VAL A 69 -2.88 11.72 7.14
CA VAL A 69 -4.30 11.98 6.91
C VAL A 69 -4.83 10.89 5.98
N ARG A 70 -5.73 10.06 6.50
CA ARG A 70 -6.21 8.87 5.80
C ARG A 70 -7.45 9.15 4.98
N PRO A 71 -7.57 8.54 3.78
CA PRO A 71 -8.78 8.60 2.98
C PRO A 71 -9.93 7.85 3.65
N ARG A 72 -11.15 8.28 3.40
CA ARG A 72 -12.36 7.56 3.77
C ARG A 72 -12.69 6.57 2.65
N PRO A 73 -12.93 5.27 2.93
CA PRO A 73 -13.29 4.32 1.89
C PRO A 73 -14.59 4.71 1.19
N VAL A 74 -14.55 4.88 -0.12
CA VAL A 74 -15.73 5.15 -0.97
C VAL A 74 -15.89 4.04 -1.99
N ALA A 75 -17.10 3.52 -2.13
CA ALA A 75 -17.39 2.43 -3.06
C ALA A 75 -17.21 2.88 -4.51
N LEU A 76 -16.63 1.99 -5.32
CA LEU A 76 -16.59 2.16 -6.77
C LEU A 76 -17.96 1.96 -7.38
N SER A 77 -18.32 2.84 -8.32
CA SER A 77 -19.53 2.69 -9.12
C SER A 77 -19.21 2.84 -10.60
N PRO A 78 -19.40 1.80 -11.44
CA PRO A 78 -19.84 0.45 -11.08
C PRO A 78 -18.78 -0.35 -10.30
N GLU A 79 -19.25 -1.26 -9.43
CA GLU A 79 -18.34 -2.17 -8.71
C GLU A 79 -17.67 -3.13 -9.70
N PRO A 80 -16.33 -3.22 -9.73
CA PRO A 80 -15.66 -4.16 -10.61
C PRO A 80 -15.93 -5.61 -10.19
N PRO A 81 -15.99 -6.55 -11.15
CA PRO A 81 -16.06 -7.96 -10.82
C PRO A 81 -14.82 -8.36 -10.04
N LEU A 82 -14.96 -8.69 -8.76
CA LEU A 82 -13.85 -9.08 -7.91
C LEU A 82 -13.42 -10.52 -8.23
N PRO A 83 -12.12 -10.84 -8.12
CA PRO A 83 -11.67 -12.22 -8.22
C PRO A 83 -12.37 -12.98 -7.09
N GLY A 84 -13.11 -14.03 -7.46
CA GLY A 84 -13.79 -14.86 -6.48
C GLY A 84 -12.77 -15.36 -5.46
N ALA A 85 -13.16 -15.47 -4.19
CA ALA A 85 -12.41 -16.25 -3.21
C ALA A 85 -12.33 -17.68 -3.76
N VAL A 86 -11.18 -18.03 -4.30
CA VAL A 86 -11.02 -19.27 -5.01
C VAL A 86 -10.94 -20.41 -4.01
N SER A 87 -12.09 -20.92 -3.61
CA SER A 87 -12.21 -22.34 -3.28
C SER A 87 -12.10 -23.10 -4.58
N GLY A 88 -10.87 -23.40 -5.05
CA GLY A 88 -10.64 -24.12 -6.30
C GLY A 88 -9.83 -23.37 -7.36
N GLY A 89 -9.00 -22.38 -7.00
CA GLY A 89 -8.04 -21.77 -7.93
C GLY A 89 -7.03 -22.78 -8.48
N PRO A 90 -6.33 -22.42 -9.56
CA PRO A 90 -5.35 -23.32 -10.16
C PRO A 90 -4.36 -23.78 -9.09
N MET A 91 -4.32 -25.07 -8.86
CA MET A 91 -3.41 -25.69 -7.94
C MET A 91 -2.03 -25.76 -8.56
N LYS A 92 -1.01 -25.27 -7.87
CA LYS A 92 0.38 -25.43 -8.30
C LYS A 92 1.07 -26.51 -7.50
N PRO A 93 1.81 -27.39 -8.18
CA PRO A 93 2.60 -28.39 -7.50
C PRO A 93 3.68 -27.73 -6.64
N ARG A 94 3.80 -28.16 -5.39
CA ARG A 94 4.81 -27.69 -4.45
C ARG A 94 5.49 -28.86 -3.75
N VAL A 95 6.79 -28.98 -3.95
CA VAL A 95 7.61 -30.04 -3.34
C VAL A 95 7.65 -29.87 -1.82
N GLY A 96 7.31 -30.92 -1.09
CA GLY A 96 7.39 -30.98 0.36
C GLY A 96 6.24 -30.33 1.14
N ALA A 97 5.20 -29.85 0.48
CA ALA A 97 3.97 -29.38 1.13
C ALA A 97 3.07 -30.57 1.51
N TYR A 98 2.20 -30.36 2.50
CA TYR A 98 1.11 -31.26 2.84
C TYR A 98 -0.18 -30.73 2.22
N ALA A 99 -0.81 -31.51 1.37
CA ALA A 99 -2.11 -31.23 0.78
C ALA A 99 -2.90 -32.52 0.63
N GLU A 100 -4.22 -32.42 0.53
CA GLU A 100 -5.09 -33.57 0.28
C GLU A 100 -5.00 -34.04 -1.18
N GLU A 101 -4.80 -33.12 -2.09
CA GLU A 101 -4.66 -33.40 -3.52
C GLU A 101 -3.19 -33.45 -3.95
N HIS A 102 -2.85 -34.45 -4.74
CA HIS A 102 -1.50 -34.71 -5.22
C HIS A 102 -1.48 -35.00 -6.70
N GLU A 103 -0.49 -34.45 -7.40
CA GLU A 103 -0.14 -34.84 -8.74
C GLU A 103 0.97 -35.88 -8.73
N LEU A 104 0.92 -36.83 -9.67
CA LEU A 104 1.92 -37.89 -9.83
C LEU A 104 2.84 -37.52 -10.96
N ARG A 105 4.14 -37.49 -10.73
CA ARG A 105 5.15 -37.27 -11.75
C ARG A 105 6.37 -38.18 -11.58
N PRO A 106 7.16 -38.39 -12.67
CA PRO A 106 8.45 -39.08 -12.55
C PRO A 106 9.39 -38.36 -11.57
N TYR A 107 10.16 -39.18 -10.85
CA TYR A 107 11.19 -38.71 -9.92
C TYR A 107 12.28 -37.89 -10.65
N ARG A 108 12.75 -36.85 -10.03
CA ARG A 108 13.92 -36.06 -10.48
C ARG A 108 14.99 -36.09 -9.39
N PRO A 109 16.29 -36.14 -9.76
CA PRO A 109 17.38 -36.06 -8.79
C PRO A 109 17.23 -34.83 -7.90
N GLY A 110 17.20 -35.05 -6.59
CA GLY A 110 16.97 -34.01 -5.58
C GLY A 110 15.57 -34.03 -4.93
N ASP A 111 14.63 -34.82 -5.45
CA ASP A 111 13.32 -35.00 -4.80
C ASP A 111 13.46 -35.77 -3.48
N PRO A 112 12.74 -35.35 -2.42
CA PRO A 112 12.77 -36.05 -1.15
C PRO A 112 12.19 -37.47 -1.26
N MET A 113 12.91 -38.49 -0.81
CA MET A 113 12.47 -39.88 -0.87
C MET A 113 11.14 -40.14 -0.14
N ARG A 114 10.78 -39.31 0.85
CA ARG A 114 9.50 -39.40 1.58
C ARG A 114 8.29 -39.11 0.69
N THR A 115 8.47 -38.43 -0.46
CA THR A 115 7.40 -38.10 -1.40
C THR A 115 7.20 -39.18 -2.46
N VAL A 116 8.03 -40.21 -2.49
CA VAL A 116 7.92 -41.32 -3.46
C VAL A 116 6.67 -42.11 -3.18
N HIS A 117 5.91 -42.37 -4.27
CA HIS A 117 4.73 -43.22 -4.25
C HIS A 117 5.10 -44.69 -4.43
N TRP A 118 5.63 -45.36 -3.38
CA TRP A 118 6.19 -46.69 -3.42
C TRP A 118 5.29 -47.76 -4.10
N LYS A 119 3.98 -47.67 -3.81
CA LYS A 119 3.02 -48.62 -4.40
C LYS A 119 2.94 -48.53 -5.93
N LEU A 120 2.98 -47.33 -6.48
CA LEU A 120 2.92 -47.10 -7.92
C LEU A 120 4.29 -47.37 -8.57
N THR A 121 5.36 -46.94 -7.92
CA THR A 121 6.74 -47.21 -8.32
C THR A 121 6.98 -48.73 -8.46
N ALA A 122 6.51 -49.53 -7.50
CA ALA A 122 6.61 -50.99 -7.58
C ALA A 122 5.78 -51.62 -8.72
N LYS A 123 4.68 -51.00 -9.13
CA LYS A 123 3.82 -51.46 -10.23
C LYS A 123 4.34 -51.05 -11.59
N THR A 124 4.91 -49.89 -11.73
CA THR A 124 5.36 -49.33 -13.02
C THR A 124 6.83 -49.61 -13.32
N GLY A 125 7.64 -49.90 -12.28
CA GLY A 125 9.10 -50.01 -12.40
C GLY A 125 9.84 -48.67 -12.45
N GLU A 126 9.12 -47.53 -12.49
CA GLU A 126 9.70 -46.20 -12.54
C GLU A 126 9.42 -45.45 -11.26
N MET A 127 10.40 -44.73 -10.75
CA MET A 127 10.20 -43.95 -9.53
C MET A 127 9.21 -42.80 -9.76
N ILE A 128 8.09 -42.83 -9.05
CA ILE A 128 7.03 -41.82 -9.12
C ILE A 128 6.92 -41.09 -7.81
N VAL A 129 6.83 -39.77 -7.89
CA VAL A 129 6.74 -38.85 -6.74
C VAL A 129 5.34 -38.25 -6.68
N ARG A 130 4.83 -38.10 -5.44
CA ARG A 130 3.64 -37.32 -5.16
C ARG A 130 4.05 -35.88 -4.92
N GLU A 131 3.51 -34.97 -5.71
CA GLU A 131 3.69 -33.55 -5.55
C GLU A 131 2.40 -32.94 -5.04
N ALA A 132 2.45 -32.34 -3.84
CA ALA A 132 1.27 -31.74 -3.22
C ALA A 132 0.76 -30.57 -4.07
N LEU A 133 -0.52 -30.58 -4.43
CA LEU A 133 -1.17 -29.47 -5.09
C LEU A 133 -1.60 -28.46 -4.03
N VAL A 134 -0.97 -27.30 -4.06
CA VAL A 134 -1.31 -26.19 -3.14
C VAL A 134 -2.11 -25.17 -3.92
N PRO A 135 -3.28 -24.75 -3.42
CA PRO A 135 -4.04 -23.69 -4.10
C PRO A 135 -3.17 -22.44 -4.23
N CYS A 136 -3.01 -21.97 -5.46
CA CYS A 136 -2.44 -20.66 -5.70
C CYS A 136 -3.46 -19.63 -5.27
N ARG A 137 -3.10 -18.81 -4.29
CA ARG A 137 -3.87 -17.61 -4.03
C ARG A 137 -3.87 -16.78 -5.32
N ALA A 138 -5.07 -16.41 -5.78
CA ALA A 138 -5.22 -15.53 -6.92
C ALA A 138 -4.33 -14.30 -6.71
N ARG A 139 -3.47 -13.99 -7.68
CA ARG A 139 -2.68 -12.76 -7.63
C ARG A 139 -3.55 -11.63 -8.15
N ALA A 140 -4.16 -10.91 -7.26
CA ALA A 140 -4.84 -9.66 -7.60
C ALA A 140 -3.81 -8.52 -7.59
N LEU A 141 -3.84 -7.69 -8.64
CA LEU A 141 -3.02 -6.49 -8.75
C LEU A 141 -3.90 -5.25 -8.75
N LEU A 142 -3.56 -4.29 -7.90
CA LEU A 142 -4.11 -2.95 -7.92
C LEU A 142 -3.05 -1.98 -8.43
N LEU A 143 -3.33 -1.35 -9.55
CA LEU A 143 -2.46 -0.35 -10.16
C LEU A 143 -2.99 1.03 -9.77
N VAL A 144 -2.17 1.84 -9.10
CA VAL A 144 -2.58 3.15 -8.59
C VAL A 144 -1.89 4.24 -9.40
N GLU A 145 -2.66 5.04 -10.14
CA GLU A 145 -2.15 6.23 -10.82
C GLU A 145 -2.29 7.44 -9.89
N ARG A 146 -1.16 8.11 -9.63
CA ARG A 146 -1.09 9.24 -8.70
C ARG A 146 -1.10 10.60 -9.41
N ARG A 147 -1.61 10.64 -10.65
CA ARG A 147 -1.67 11.86 -11.46
C ARG A 147 -2.92 12.67 -11.13
N GLY A 148 -2.77 13.98 -11.12
CA GLY A 148 -3.85 14.92 -10.89
C GLY A 148 -3.62 15.76 -9.64
N GLY A 149 -4.54 16.69 -9.39
CA GLY A 149 -4.50 17.51 -8.17
C GLY A 149 -4.86 16.75 -6.91
N PRO A 150 -4.86 17.40 -5.73
CA PRO A 150 -5.17 16.79 -4.44
C PRO A 150 -6.51 16.05 -4.41
N ASP A 151 -7.58 16.64 -4.95
CA ASP A 151 -8.92 16.02 -5.04
C ASP A 151 -8.91 14.71 -5.84
N ALA A 152 -8.09 14.69 -6.88
CA ALA A 152 -7.95 13.52 -7.75
C ALA A 152 -7.26 12.37 -7.02
N LEU A 153 -6.20 12.68 -6.28
CA LEU A 153 -5.50 11.72 -5.45
C LEU A 153 -6.39 11.18 -4.34
N ASP A 154 -7.17 12.05 -3.69
CA ASP A 154 -8.12 11.65 -2.65
C ASP A 154 -9.09 10.59 -3.16
N ARG A 155 -9.75 10.84 -4.29
CA ARG A 155 -10.69 9.88 -4.93
C ARG A 155 -10.02 8.53 -5.23
N VAL A 156 -8.82 8.56 -5.79
CA VAL A 156 -8.06 7.33 -6.09
C VAL A 156 -7.75 6.55 -4.81
N LEU A 157 -7.35 7.23 -3.74
CA LEU A 157 -7.03 6.60 -2.46
C LEU A 157 -8.28 6.12 -1.70
N GLU A 158 -9.39 6.83 -1.79
CA GLU A 158 -10.68 6.41 -1.24
C GLU A 158 -11.14 5.09 -1.88
N HIS A 159 -11.06 5.00 -3.21
CA HIS A 159 -11.37 3.79 -3.96
C HIS A 159 -10.38 2.66 -3.67
N LEU A 160 -9.07 2.98 -3.54
CA LEU A 160 -8.05 2.00 -3.16
C LEU A 160 -8.37 1.38 -1.79
N CYS A 161 -8.70 2.21 -0.80
CA CYS A 161 -9.03 1.75 0.54
C CYS A 161 -10.27 0.84 0.53
N TRP A 162 -11.31 1.22 -0.21
CA TRP A 162 -12.52 0.41 -0.32
C TRP A 162 -12.24 -0.93 -1.00
N LEU A 163 -11.55 -0.91 -2.15
CA LEU A 163 -11.28 -2.11 -2.94
C LEU A 163 -10.35 -3.07 -2.20
N SER A 164 -9.30 -2.54 -1.57
CA SER A 164 -8.38 -3.32 -0.74
C SER A 164 -9.10 -3.98 0.45
N ALA A 165 -9.99 -3.25 1.12
CA ALA A 165 -10.78 -3.81 2.21
C ALA A 165 -11.71 -4.94 1.72
N ARG A 166 -12.35 -4.77 0.54
CA ARG A 166 -13.21 -5.80 -0.05
C ARG A 166 -12.44 -7.07 -0.41
N LEU A 167 -11.27 -6.93 -1.04
CA LEU A 167 -10.40 -8.07 -1.36
C LEU A 167 -9.94 -8.80 -0.10
N THR A 168 -9.50 -8.06 0.92
CA THR A 168 -9.09 -8.65 2.21
C THR A 168 -10.26 -9.36 2.92
N GLN A 169 -11.47 -8.80 2.91
CA GLN A 169 -12.68 -9.44 3.46
C GLN A 169 -13.01 -10.76 2.75
N GLN A 170 -12.72 -10.86 1.46
CA GLN A 170 -12.88 -12.09 0.68
C GLN A 170 -11.68 -13.06 0.81
N GLY A 171 -10.70 -12.74 1.63
CA GLY A 171 -9.48 -13.56 1.79
C GLY A 171 -8.56 -13.53 0.57
N VAL A 172 -8.69 -12.54 -0.31
CA VAL A 172 -7.87 -12.38 -1.50
C VAL A 172 -6.66 -11.50 -1.19
N SER A 173 -5.46 -12.11 -1.20
CA SER A 173 -4.20 -11.37 -1.12
C SER A 173 -4.00 -10.57 -2.41
N HIS A 174 -3.60 -9.33 -2.30
CA HIS A 174 -3.39 -8.47 -3.46
C HIS A 174 -2.11 -7.66 -3.35
N THR A 175 -1.55 -7.31 -4.48
CA THR A 175 -0.37 -6.46 -4.57
C THR A 175 -0.76 -5.12 -5.14
N VAL A 176 -0.40 -4.06 -4.44
CA VAL A 176 -0.59 -2.68 -4.91
C VAL A 176 0.70 -2.18 -5.53
N LEU A 177 0.59 -1.62 -6.73
CA LEU A 177 1.71 -1.03 -7.46
C LEU A 177 1.41 0.45 -7.73
N TRP A 178 2.41 1.30 -7.54
CA TRP A 178 2.31 2.72 -7.89
C TRP A 178 3.63 3.24 -8.45
N PRO A 179 3.59 4.18 -9.40
CA PRO A 179 4.78 4.84 -9.89
C PRO A 179 5.31 5.82 -8.84
N GLY A 180 6.60 5.76 -8.57
CA GLY A 180 7.35 6.73 -7.78
C GLY A 180 8.12 7.70 -8.66
N GLU A 181 9.02 8.46 -8.06
CA GLU A 181 9.93 9.35 -8.78
C GLU A 181 10.89 8.57 -9.69
N ASN A 182 11.30 9.19 -10.80
CA ASN A 182 12.28 8.64 -11.75
C ASN A 182 11.89 7.29 -12.37
N GLY A 183 10.60 7.00 -12.53
CA GLY A 183 10.13 5.78 -13.16
C GLY A 183 10.28 4.51 -12.30
N VAL A 184 10.62 4.65 -11.04
CA VAL A 184 10.66 3.52 -10.09
C VAL A 184 9.23 3.07 -9.79
N VAL A 185 8.99 1.75 -9.87
CA VAL A 185 7.70 1.18 -9.51
C VAL A 185 7.78 0.61 -8.09
N HIS A 186 6.97 1.16 -7.21
CA HIS A 186 6.82 0.65 -5.86
C HIS A 186 5.80 -0.48 -5.80
N THR A 187 6.03 -1.42 -4.90
CA THR A 187 5.14 -2.55 -4.68
C THR A 187 4.87 -2.74 -3.19
N ALA A 188 3.65 -3.11 -2.85
CA ALA A 188 3.28 -3.53 -1.50
C ALA A 188 2.27 -4.68 -1.57
N LEU A 189 2.53 -5.73 -0.80
CA LEU A 189 1.61 -6.84 -0.63
C LEU A 189 0.66 -6.52 0.53
N VAL A 190 -0.63 -6.81 0.33
CA VAL A 190 -1.68 -6.67 1.33
C VAL A 190 -2.38 -8.01 1.49
N ASP A 191 -2.12 -8.67 2.60
CA ASP A 191 -2.76 -9.91 3.01
C ASP A 191 -3.73 -9.68 4.18
N GLU A 192 -3.49 -8.63 4.96
CA GLU A 192 -4.25 -8.29 6.16
C GLU A 192 -4.58 -6.79 6.19
N ALA A 193 -5.66 -6.43 6.87
CA ALA A 193 -6.14 -5.05 6.94
C ALA A 193 -5.09 -4.04 7.48
N GLY A 194 -4.25 -4.46 8.43
CA GLY A 194 -3.22 -3.58 9.01
C GLY A 194 -2.10 -3.19 8.03
N GLN A 195 -1.88 -3.97 6.98
CA GLN A 195 -0.84 -3.68 5.98
C GLN A 195 -1.22 -2.54 5.05
N LEU A 196 -2.52 -2.29 4.89
CA LEU A 196 -3.02 -1.14 4.12
C LEU A 196 -2.54 0.19 4.72
N ASP A 197 -2.48 0.30 6.04
CA ASP A 197 -2.01 1.52 6.73
C ASP A 197 -0.54 1.79 6.45
N ALA A 198 0.28 0.76 6.50
CA ALA A 198 1.71 0.87 6.16
C ALA A 198 1.92 1.23 4.68
N LEU A 199 1.07 0.71 3.80
CA LEU A 199 1.06 1.05 2.38
C LEU A 199 0.71 2.53 2.18
N LEU A 200 -0.39 3.01 2.76
CA LEU A 200 -0.82 4.40 2.67
C LEU A 200 0.26 5.36 3.18
N TYR A 201 0.90 5.02 4.31
CA TYR A 201 2.02 5.81 4.82
C TYR A 201 3.15 5.93 3.79
N ARG A 202 3.54 4.84 3.13
CA ARG A 202 4.59 4.84 2.11
C ARG A 202 4.18 5.62 0.88
N LEU A 203 2.95 5.42 0.41
CA LEU A 203 2.42 6.05 -0.79
C LEU A 203 2.31 7.57 -0.61
N LEU A 204 1.83 8.05 0.54
CA LEU A 204 1.69 9.46 0.84
C LEU A 204 3.02 10.14 1.25
N ALA A 205 4.04 9.36 1.64
CA ALA A 205 5.35 9.91 2.01
C ALA A 205 6.14 10.49 0.83
N GLU A 206 5.72 10.21 -0.40
CA GLU A 206 6.34 10.70 -1.63
C GLU A 206 5.46 11.77 -2.29
N PRO A 207 6.04 12.82 -2.91
CA PRO A 207 5.28 13.83 -3.62
C PRO A 207 4.37 13.23 -4.69
N ALA A 208 3.13 13.69 -4.76
CA ALA A 208 2.18 13.27 -5.77
C ALA A 208 2.42 13.98 -7.11
N ASP A 209 2.78 15.25 -7.06
CA ASP A 209 2.95 16.10 -8.25
C ASP A 209 4.17 15.76 -9.11
N GLY A 210 5.16 15.03 -8.54
CA GLY A 210 6.36 14.55 -9.24
C GLY A 210 6.26 13.13 -9.77
N ALA A 211 5.13 12.46 -9.61
CA ALA A 211 4.96 11.09 -10.09
C ALA A 211 4.83 11.08 -11.62
N ASP A 212 5.94 10.80 -12.28
CA ASP A 212 5.96 10.48 -13.71
C ASP A 212 5.16 9.22 -13.92
N GLY A 213 3.96 9.15 -14.19
CA GLY A 213 3.19 7.91 -14.45
C GLY A 213 4.03 6.64 -14.72
N TRP A 214 3.45 5.63 -15.23
CA TRP A 214 4.19 4.41 -15.58
C TRP A 214 5.28 4.70 -16.61
N ALA A 215 6.47 4.15 -16.40
CA ALA A 215 7.58 4.32 -17.33
C ALA A 215 7.19 3.86 -18.76
N PRO A 216 7.66 4.55 -19.83
CA PRO A 216 7.40 4.14 -21.19
C PRO A 216 7.80 2.69 -21.44
N GLY A 217 6.88 1.86 -21.94
CA GLY A 217 7.11 0.43 -22.16
C GLY A 217 6.99 -0.45 -20.92
N TRP A 218 6.70 0.10 -19.74
CA TRP A 218 6.41 -0.71 -18.56
C TRP A 218 5.08 -1.46 -18.72
N ALA A 219 5.09 -2.73 -18.40
CA ALA A 219 3.89 -3.55 -18.37
C ALA A 219 3.72 -4.17 -16.97
N PRO A 220 2.50 -4.27 -16.46
CA PRO A 220 2.25 -4.91 -15.18
C PRO A 220 2.64 -6.38 -15.24
N PRO A 221 3.10 -6.97 -14.12
CA PRO A 221 3.34 -8.39 -14.04
C PRO A 221 2.05 -9.17 -14.31
N GLN A 222 2.18 -10.37 -14.86
CA GLN A 222 1.02 -11.23 -15.11
C GLN A 222 0.27 -11.54 -13.81
N ALA A 223 -1.03 -11.32 -13.83
CA ALA A 223 -1.93 -11.59 -12.72
C ALA A 223 -3.23 -12.20 -13.24
N GLU A 224 -3.92 -12.93 -12.39
CA GLU A 224 -5.23 -13.50 -12.72
C GLU A 224 -6.30 -12.44 -12.80
N TRP A 225 -6.11 -11.37 -12.01
CA TRP A 225 -6.99 -10.22 -11.98
C TRP A 225 -6.17 -8.95 -11.73
N SER A 226 -6.49 -7.89 -12.45
CA SER A 226 -5.87 -6.58 -12.25
C SER A 226 -6.90 -5.48 -12.40
N TYR A 227 -6.74 -4.42 -11.59
CA TYR A 227 -7.59 -3.24 -11.66
C TYR A 227 -6.73 -1.99 -11.56
N THR A 228 -6.99 -1.02 -12.45
CA THR A 228 -6.27 0.26 -12.47
C THR A 228 -7.15 1.33 -11.86
N LEU A 229 -6.69 1.88 -10.75
CA LEU A 229 -7.27 3.05 -10.08
C LEU A 229 -6.67 4.30 -10.68
N ARG A 230 -7.48 5.04 -11.41
CA ARG A 230 -7.12 6.32 -12.03
C ARG A 230 -8.24 7.32 -11.86
N VAL A 231 -7.90 8.59 -11.96
CA VAL A 231 -8.91 9.65 -12.09
C VAL A 231 -9.54 9.51 -13.46
N GLU A 232 -10.83 9.22 -13.51
CA GLU A 232 -11.58 9.39 -14.75
C GLU A 232 -11.55 10.88 -15.10
N LYS A 233 -11.10 11.22 -16.31
CA LYS A 233 -11.38 12.53 -16.84
C LYS A 233 -12.91 12.64 -16.88
N GLU A 234 -13.47 13.58 -16.13
CA GLU A 234 -14.84 14.02 -16.37
C GLU A 234 -14.93 14.29 -17.86
N ALA A 235 -15.83 13.57 -18.53
CA ALA A 235 -16.18 13.89 -19.90
C ALA A 235 -16.58 15.37 -19.87
N ALA A 236 -15.78 16.22 -20.51
CA ALA A 236 -16.13 17.61 -20.68
C ALA A 236 -17.51 17.61 -21.30
N ASP A 237 -18.47 18.20 -20.57
CA ASP A 237 -19.80 18.47 -21.04
C ASP A 237 -19.66 19.29 -22.33
N ASP A 238 -19.71 18.61 -23.48
CA ASP A 238 -19.88 19.22 -24.78
C ASP A 238 -21.38 19.60 -24.87
N ALA A 239 -21.73 20.67 -24.19
CA ALA A 239 -22.94 21.41 -24.35
C ALA A 239 -22.57 22.79 -24.90
N GLY A 240 -22.41 22.86 -26.21
CA GLY A 240 -22.33 24.08 -27.01
C GLY A 240 -23.59 24.24 -27.83
#